data_f176545ca90fb4f534ac3130309a2157
#
_entry.id   f176545ca90fb4f534ac3130309a2157
#
_cell.length_a   1.000
_cell.length_b   1.000
_cell.length_c   1.000
_cell.angle_alpha   90.00
_cell.angle_beta   90.00
_cell.angle_gamma   90.00
#
_symmetry.space_group_name_H-M   'P 1'
#
loop_
_entity.id
_entity.type
_entity.pdbx_description
1 polymer ?
#
loop_
_entity_poly.entity_id
_entity_poly.type
_entity_poly.pdbx_seq_one_letter_code
_entity_poly.pdbx_strand_id
1 'polypeptide(L)'
;MLVVALGMGSTAVAKDDNQALIERIKPLGQVHVKGAAAANTGGARSGQDVYQAACIACHGSGALGAPKLASKADWQPRIDARGLDTLLTNALNGYNAMPARGACGDCTDDEIKAAIDYMIEF
;
A
#
# COMPACT_ATOMS: atom_id res chain seq x y z
N MET A 1 27.51 -55.08 -33.06
CA MET A 1 26.69 -53.87 -32.92
C MET A 1 26.30 -53.73 -31.44
N LEU A 2 26.94 -52.78 -30.75
CA LEU A 2 26.69 -52.55 -29.32
C LEU A 2 25.83 -51.29 -29.22
N VAL A 3 24.58 -51.41 -28.71
CA VAL A 3 23.70 -50.26 -28.46
C VAL A 3 23.87 -49.82 -27.01
N VAL A 4 24.44 -48.63 -26.83
CA VAL A 4 24.55 -47.99 -25.52
C VAL A 4 23.29 -47.14 -25.30
N ALA A 5 22.42 -47.51 -24.38
CA ALA A 5 21.29 -46.70 -23.92
C ALA A 5 21.76 -45.70 -22.88
N LEU A 6 21.76 -44.40 -23.23
CA LEU A 6 21.94 -43.32 -22.24
C LEU A 6 20.62 -43.15 -21.48
N GLY A 7 20.68 -43.42 -20.18
CA GLY A 7 19.58 -43.12 -19.24
C GLY A 7 19.47 -41.64 -18.99
N MET A 8 18.29 -41.03 -19.27
CA MET A 8 17.92 -39.69 -18.86
C MET A 8 17.58 -39.70 -17.34
N GLY A 9 18.48 -39.12 -16.54
CA GLY A 9 18.27 -38.92 -15.13
C GLY A 9 17.24 -37.83 -14.86
N SER A 10 16.18 -38.17 -14.16
CA SER A 10 15.06 -37.30 -13.81
C SER A 10 15.46 -36.23 -12.79
N THR A 11 15.25 -34.97 -13.11
CA THR A 11 15.41 -33.78 -12.22
C THR A 11 14.14 -33.53 -11.38
N ALA A 12 13.52 -34.56 -10.81
CA ALA A 12 12.26 -34.45 -10.08
C ALA A 12 12.40 -34.11 -8.57
N VAL A 13 13.61 -34.24 -8.00
CA VAL A 13 13.81 -34.19 -6.53
C VAL A 13 13.73 -32.78 -5.95
N ALA A 14 14.06 -31.73 -6.71
CA ALA A 14 14.14 -30.36 -6.16
C ALA A 14 12.79 -29.65 -6.00
N LYS A 15 11.72 -30.13 -6.63
CA LYS A 15 10.37 -29.53 -6.52
C LYS A 15 9.64 -29.97 -5.26
N ASP A 16 9.81 -31.22 -4.85
CA ASP A 16 9.12 -31.78 -3.69
C ASP A 16 9.69 -31.19 -2.37
N ASP A 17 11.00 -30.95 -2.30
CA ASP A 17 11.64 -30.35 -1.13
C ASP A 17 11.18 -28.89 -0.89
N ASN A 18 10.99 -28.12 -1.95
CA ASN A 18 10.47 -26.74 -1.83
C ASN A 18 9.00 -26.71 -1.40
N GLN A 19 8.17 -27.61 -1.86
CA GLN A 19 6.76 -27.71 -1.44
C GLN A 19 6.65 -28.11 0.05
N ALA A 20 7.45 -29.08 0.49
CA ALA A 20 7.52 -29.48 1.87
C ALA A 20 8.03 -28.35 2.78
N LEU A 21 8.97 -27.52 2.31
CA LEU A 21 9.46 -26.36 3.02
C LEU A 21 8.38 -25.27 3.14
N ILE A 22 7.68 -24.95 2.06
CA ILE A 22 6.58 -23.97 2.04
C ILE A 22 5.47 -24.40 3.00
N GLU A 23 5.10 -25.66 3.04
CA GLU A 23 4.06 -26.17 3.93
C GLU A 23 4.49 -26.08 5.42
N ARG A 24 5.78 -26.27 5.72
CA ARG A 24 6.32 -26.17 7.09
C ARG A 24 6.41 -24.74 7.61
N ILE A 25 6.59 -23.75 6.74
CA ILE A 25 6.67 -22.32 7.12
C ILE A 25 5.33 -21.60 6.96
N LYS A 26 4.30 -22.32 6.54
CA LYS A 26 2.95 -21.76 6.38
C LYS A 26 2.42 -21.26 7.71
N PRO A 27 1.92 -20.01 7.79
CA PRO A 27 1.37 -19.48 9.04
C PRO A 27 0.21 -20.34 9.56
N LEU A 28 0.23 -20.66 10.84
CA LEU A 28 -0.85 -21.39 11.52
C LEU A 28 -2.00 -20.45 11.86
N GLY A 29 -2.72 -19.95 10.83
CA GLY A 29 -3.86 -19.06 10.99
C GLY A 29 -3.53 -17.61 10.67
N GLN A 30 -4.55 -16.77 10.73
CA GLN A 30 -4.44 -15.32 10.52
C GLN A 30 -4.67 -14.58 11.84
N VAL A 31 -3.76 -13.69 12.19
CA VAL A 31 -3.94 -12.81 13.35
C VAL A 31 -4.72 -11.59 12.88
N HIS A 32 -5.95 -11.44 13.38
CA HIS A 32 -6.74 -10.24 13.15
C HIS A 32 -6.57 -9.29 14.33
N VAL A 33 -6.05 -8.10 14.08
CA VAL A 33 -6.05 -7.03 15.07
C VAL A 33 -7.48 -6.48 15.16
N LYS A 34 -8.09 -6.54 16.34
CA LYS A 34 -9.43 -5.99 16.57
C LYS A 34 -9.42 -4.49 16.26
N GLY A 35 -10.13 -4.07 15.20
CA GLY A 35 -10.17 -2.68 14.73
C GLY A 35 -9.23 -2.37 13.55
N ALA A 36 -8.37 -3.29 13.13
CA ALA A 36 -7.76 -3.18 11.81
C ALA A 36 -8.83 -3.46 10.76
N ALA A 37 -9.06 -2.51 9.85
CA ALA A 37 -9.85 -2.78 8.66
C ALA A 37 -9.29 -4.04 7.99
N ALA A 38 -10.18 -4.97 7.66
CA ALA A 38 -9.78 -6.22 7.01
C ALA A 38 -8.89 -5.88 5.82
N ALA A 39 -7.70 -6.49 5.75
CA ALA A 39 -6.86 -6.38 4.57
C ALA A 39 -7.73 -6.77 3.37
N ASN A 40 -8.00 -5.82 2.49
CA ASN A 40 -8.92 -5.98 1.38
C ASN A 40 -8.44 -7.09 0.47
N THR A 41 -9.05 -8.24 0.57
CA THR A 41 -8.94 -9.29 -0.44
C THR A 41 -9.79 -8.87 -1.63
N GLY A 42 -9.24 -8.05 -2.53
CA GLY A 42 -9.74 -7.94 -3.89
C GLY A 42 -10.59 -6.75 -4.30
N GLY A 43 -10.73 -5.68 -3.48
CA GLY A 43 -11.36 -4.42 -3.90
C GLY A 43 -10.52 -3.21 -3.53
N ALA A 44 -10.56 -2.11 -4.33
CA ALA A 44 -9.91 -0.85 -3.97
C ALA A 44 -10.52 -0.30 -2.68
N ARG A 45 -9.66 0.11 -1.73
CA ARG A 45 -10.08 0.76 -0.47
C ARG A 45 -10.66 2.13 -0.76
N SER A 46 -11.66 2.55 0.03
CA SER A 46 -12.19 3.91 -0.08
C SER A 46 -11.15 4.94 0.38
N GLY A 47 -11.27 6.18 -0.11
CA GLY A 47 -10.40 7.27 0.34
C GLY A 47 -10.45 7.49 1.86
N GLN A 48 -11.62 7.31 2.46
CA GLN A 48 -11.79 7.37 3.92
C GLN A 48 -11.02 6.26 4.65
N ASP A 49 -11.09 5.02 4.16
CA ASP A 49 -10.38 3.90 4.79
C ASP A 49 -8.87 4.09 4.74
N VAL A 50 -8.35 4.52 3.57
CA VAL A 50 -6.92 4.84 3.40
C VAL A 50 -6.50 5.99 4.29
N TYR A 51 -7.31 7.06 4.35
CA TYR A 51 -7.05 8.19 5.23
C TYR A 51 -6.95 7.74 6.70
N GLN A 52 -7.90 6.96 7.19
CA GLN A 52 -7.91 6.49 8.57
C GLN A 52 -6.74 5.55 8.89
N ALA A 53 -6.33 4.73 7.93
CA ALA A 53 -5.25 3.77 8.12
C ALA A 53 -3.85 4.41 8.13
N ALA A 54 -3.61 5.41 7.27
CA ALA A 54 -2.25 5.90 7.03
C ALA A 54 -2.07 7.42 7.16
N CYS A 55 -3.10 8.23 6.93
CA CYS A 55 -2.96 9.68 6.76
C CYS A 55 -3.35 10.48 8.01
N ILE A 56 -4.27 9.96 8.82
CA ILE A 56 -4.89 10.66 9.95
C ILE A 56 -3.88 11.16 10.99
N ALA A 57 -2.78 10.45 11.19
CA ALA A 57 -1.78 10.81 12.20
C ALA A 57 -1.24 12.24 12.01
N CYS A 58 -1.02 12.64 10.75
CA CYS A 58 -0.54 13.98 10.41
C CYS A 58 -1.69 14.90 9.95
N HIS A 59 -2.54 14.42 9.05
CA HIS A 59 -3.59 15.22 8.42
C HIS A 59 -4.84 15.39 9.31
N GLY A 60 -4.95 14.68 10.42
CA GLY A 60 -5.99 14.90 11.42
C GLY A 60 -5.70 16.10 12.33
N SER A 61 -4.44 16.24 12.76
CA SER A 61 -4.00 17.26 13.72
C SER A 61 -3.28 18.45 13.08
N GLY A 62 -2.81 18.31 11.83
CA GLY A 62 -1.94 19.30 11.19
C GLY A 62 -0.46 19.18 11.60
N ALA A 63 -0.05 18.00 12.08
CA ALA A 63 1.32 17.77 12.50
C ALA A 63 2.33 18.09 11.38
N LEU A 64 3.47 18.66 11.74
CA LEU A 64 4.56 19.01 10.81
C LEU A 64 4.10 19.90 9.63
N GLY A 65 3.01 20.67 9.80
CA GLY A 65 2.47 21.54 8.76
C GLY A 65 1.62 20.81 7.70
N ALA A 66 1.17 19.57 7.99
CA ALA A 66 0.24 18.85 7.13
C ALA A 66 -1.10 19.59 7.03
N PRO A 67 -1.69 19.76 5.84
CA PRO A 67 -3.02 20.32 5.70
C PRO A 67 -4.05 19.36 6.33
N LYS A 68 -4.96 19.91 7.14
CA LYS A 68 -5.93 19.11 7.88
C LYS A 68 -7.09 18.64 7.01
N LEU A 69 -7.67 17.51 7.40
CA LEU A 69 -8.89 16.98 6.78
C LEU A 69 -9.97 18.07 6.67
N ALA A 70 -10.57 18.22 5.52
CA ALA A 70 -11.66 19.14 5.19
C ALA A 70 -11.37 20.63 5.53
N SER A 71 -10.11 21.01 5.72
CA SER A 71 -9.72 22.40 5.99
C SER A 71 -9.46 23.15 4.70
N LYS A 72 -10.47 23.84 4.20
CA LYS A 72 -10.35 24.69 3.02
C LYS A 72 -9.20 25.70 3.15
N ALA A 73 -9.02 26.26 4.33
CA ALA A 73 -7.96 27.24 4.61
C ALA A 73 -6.55 26.64 4.41
N ASP A 74 -6.39 25.35 4.72
CA ASP A 74 -5.10 24.67 4.56
C ASP A 74 -4.89 24.15 3.12
N TRP A 75 -5.94 23.64 2.49
CA TRP A 75 -5.84 23.00 1.18
C TRP A 75 -5.90 23.99 0.01
N GLN A 76 -6.82 24.96 0.03
CA GLN A 76 -7.04 25.84 -1.11
C GLN A 76 -5.77 26.57 -1.57
N PRO A 77 -4.95 27.18 -0.69
CA PRO A 77 -3.72 27.82 -1.14
C PRO A 77 -2.71 26.88 -1.79
N ARG A 78 -2.72 25.59 -1.38
CA ARG A 78 -1.84 24.58 -1.95
C ARG A 78 -2.32 24.12 -3.33
N ILE A 79 -3.65 23.97 -3.48
CA ILE A 79 -4.29 23.63 -4.76
C ILE A 79 -4.05 24.75 -5.77
N ASP A 80 -4.26 26.02 -5.37
CA ASP A 80 -4.11 27.18 -6.23
C ASP A 80 -2.65 27.37 -6.69
N ALA A 81 -1.70 27.10 -5.80
CA ALA A 81 -0.28 27.27 -6.10
C ALA A 81 0.33 26.15 -6.94
N ARG A 82 -0.19 24.92 -6.88
CA ARG A 82 0.49 23.73 -7.42
C ARG A 82 -0.39 22.83 -8.29
N GLY A 83 -1.69 22.91 -8.14
CA GLY A 83 -2.65 22.00 -8.76
C GLY A 83 -2.72 20.61 -8.07
N LEU A 84 -3.83 19.92 -8.27
CA LEU A 84 -4.07 18.59 -7.66
C LEU A 84 -3.09 17.53 -8.15
N ASP A 85 -2.68 17.55 -9.41
CA ASP A 85 -1.72 16.58 -9.97
C ASP A 85 -0.35 16.66 -9.28
N THR A 86 0.11 17.88 -8.97
CA THR A 86 1.35 18.08 -8.22
C THR A 86 1.20 17.61 -6.77
N LEU A 87 0.05 17.84 -6.14
CA LEU A 87 -0.22 17.36 -4.79
C LEU A 87 -0.24 15.83 -4.73
N LEU A 88 -0.85 15.17 -5.73
CA LEU A 88 -0.79 13.71 -5.87
C LEU A 88 0.66 13.23 -6.06
N THR A 89 1.42 13.85 -6.96
CA THR A 89 2.83 13.50 -7.19
C THR A 89 3.65 13.64 -5.92
N ASN A 90 3.44 14.69 -5.13
CA ASN A 90 4.09 14.89 -3.84
C ASN A 90 3.69 13.80 -2.82
N ALA A 91 2.44 13.40 -2.80
CA ALA A 91 1.98 12.32 -1.93
C ALA A 91 2.60 10.97 -2.31
N LEU A 92 2.72 10.67 -3.61
CA LEU A 92 3.32 9.42 -4.09
C LEU A 92 4.83 9.34 -3.81
N ASN A 93 5.55 10.47 -3.98
CA ASN A 93 7.01 10.49 -3.89
C ASN A 93 7.54 10.96 -2.52
N GLY A 94 6.67 11.52 -1.69
CA GLY A 94 7.04 12.23 -0.47
C GLY A 94 7.32 13.71 -0.71
N TYR A 95 7.04 14.54 0.31
CA TYR A 95 7.25 15.98 0.24
C TYR A 95 7.56 16.56 1.63
N ASN A 96 8.73 17.17 1.80
CA ASN A 96 9.20 17.66 3.11
C ASN A 96 9.14 16.56 4.18
N ALA A 97 8.33 16.76 5.22
CA ALA A 97 8.14 15.79 6.29
C ALA A 97 7.15 14.66 5.94
N MET A 98 6.43 14.76 4.83
CA MET A 98 5.51 13.72 4.38
C MET A 98 6.29 12.59 3.73
N PRO A 99 6.22 11.35 4.25
CA PRO A 99 6.88 10.21 3.62
C PRO A 99 6.17 9.84 2.30
N ALA A 100 6.88 9.15 1.42
CA ALA A 100 6.30 8.62 0.20
C ALA A 100 5.05 7.78 0.52
N ARG A 101 3.99 7.99 -0.25
CA ARG A 101 2.67 7.33 -0.11
C ARG A 101 2.02 7.52 1.27
N GLY A 102 2.43 8.54 2.04
CA GLY A 102 1.96 8.73 3.42
C GLY A 102 2.30 7.56 4.35
N ALA A 103 3.38 6.82 4.06
CA ALA A 103 3.77 5.55 4.69
C ALA A 103 2.81 4.37 4.42
N CYS A 104 1.88 4.48 3.48
CA CYS A 104 1.05 3.37 3.00
C CYS A 104 1.79 2.58 1.91
N GLY A 105 2.61 1.62 2.29
CA GLY A 105 3.45 0.87 1.35
C GLY A 105 2.69 -0.04 0.40
N ASP A 106 1.47 -0.43 0.75
CA ASP A 106 0.59 -1.33 0.01
C ASP A 106 -0.56 -0.61 -0.73
N CYS A 107 -0.69 0.71 -0.58
CA CYS A 107 -1.69 1.49 -1.30
C CYS A 107 -1.35 1.59 -2.79
N THR A 108 -2.35 1.50 -3.64
CA THR A 108 -2.22 1.85 -5.07
C THR A 108 -2.22 3.37 -5.25
N ASP A 109 -1.83 3.84 -6.43
CA ASP A 109 -1.85 5.27 -6.76
C ASP A 109 -3.28 5.83 -6.73
N ASP A 110 -4.26 5.04 -7.19
CA ASP A 110 -5.68 5.40 -7.16
C ASP A 110 -6.21 5.50 -5.73
N GLU A 111 -5.78 4.63 -4.83
CA GLU A 111 -6.13 4.69 -3.42
C GLU A 111 -5.54 5.93 -2.73
N ILE A 112 -4.30 6.29 -3.03
CA ILE A 112 -3.70 7.54 -2.54
C ILE A 112 -4.48 8.76 -3.09
N LYS A 113 -4.83 8.73 -4.37
CA LYS A 113 -5.66 9.78 -4.97
C LYS A 113 -7.03 9.89 -4.29
N ALA A 114 -7.70 8.76 -4.07
CA ALA A 114 -8.99 8.73 -3.36
C ALA A 114 -8.88 9.29 -1.94
N ALA A 115 -7.78 9.03 -1.23
CA ALA A 115 -7.54 9.60 0.10
C ALA A 115 -7.34 11.13 0.06
N ILE A 116 -6.66 11.65 -0.97
CA ILE A 116 -6.52 13.10 -1.18
C ILE A 116 -7.89 13.70 -1.48
N ASP A 117 -8.65 13.11 -2.40
CA ASP A 117 -10.01 13.58 -2.76
C ASP A 117 -10.89 13.64 -1.50
N TYR A 118 -10.87 12.61 -0.65
CA TYR A 118 -11.58 12.59 0.64
C TYR A 118 -11.13 13.71 1.58
N MET A 119 -9.82 14.02 1.64
CA MET A 119 -9.30 15.07 2.54
C MET A 119 -9.66 16.50 2.09
N ILE A 120 -9.96 16.70 0.81
CA ILE A 120 -10.31 18.00 0.24
C ILE A 120 -11.82 18.22 0.04
N GLU A 121 -12.65 17.33 0.55
CA GLU A 121 -14.10 17.52 0.57
C GLU A 121 -14.47 18.60 1.61
N PHE A 122 -14.71 19.83 1.15
CA PHE A 122 -15.11 21.01 1.94
C PHE A 122 -16.01 21.96 1.18
#